data_5ae71f589bea93f5056d0c997316f52c
#
_entry.id   5ae71f589bea93f5056d0c997316f52c
#
_cell.length_a   1.000
_cell.length_b   1.000
_cell.length_c   1.000
_cell.angle_alpha   90.00
_cell.angle_beta   90.00
_cell.angle_gamma   90.00
#
_symmetry.space_group_name_H-M   'P 1'
#
loop_
_entity.id
_entity.type
_entity.pdbx_description
1 polymer ?
#
loop_
_entity_poly.entity_id
_entity_poly.type
_entity_poly.pdbx_seq_one_letter_code
_entity_poly.pdbx_strand_id
1 'polypeptide(L)'
;MRTSRTLQEQLSSLVGVDLFPSGQLQKPLLRQYLLQSRDHGRAIDDIVHPAVAEDFLRSGAQWLESAILFDSGFDERIHPDYVVSVTAPIETRLERVMTRDGIDREKAMAWISRQLPQDVVRAKSDFEIVNDGIVPLSPQIDILLEALVQSTHET
;
A
#
# COMPACT_ATOMS: atom_id res chain seq x y z
N MET A 1 13.76 4.65 1.37
CA MET A 1 13.47 4.36 2.79
C MET A 1 14.67 3.81 3.58
N ARG A 2 15.42 2.83 3.11
CA ARG A 2 16.56 2.25 3.88
C ARG A 2 17.70 3.22 4.16
N THR A 3 17.78 4.33 3.46
CA THR A 3 18.89 5.30 3.48
C THR A 3 18.60 6.58 4.28
N SER A 4 17.36 6.83 4.68
CA SER A 4 17.04 8.03 5.47
C SER A 4 17.45 7.84 6.93
N ARG A 5 18.57 8.45 7.32
CA ARG A 5 19.08 8.43 8.70
C ARG A 5 18.07 9.04 9.68
N THR A 6 17.44 10.15 9.30
CA THR A 6 16.42 10.81 10.11
C THR A 6 15.24 9.88 10.41
N LEU A 7 14.75 9.14 9.40
CA LEU A 7 13.67 8.17 9.59
C LEU A 7 14.08 7.03 10.53
N GLN A 8 15.31 6.54 10.41
CA GLN A 8 15.84 5.49 11.30
C GLN A 8 15.95 5.97 12.74
N GLU A 9 16.41 7.20 12.95
CA GLU A 9 16.52 7.84 14.27
C GLU A 9 15.13 8.06 14.90
N GLN A 10 14.16 8.55 14.13
CA GLN A 10 12.78 8.73 14.59
C GLN A 10 12.12 7.43 15.01
N LEU A 11 12.25 6.38 14.21
CA LEU A 11 11.69 5.06 14.50
C LEU A 11 12.37 4.43 15.73
N SER A 12 13.69 4.53 15.85
CA SER A 12 14.43 4.02 17.01
C SER A 12 14.05 4.77 18.28
N SER A 13 13.88 6.09 18.20
CA SER A 13 13.41 6.92 19.32
C SER A 13 12.00 6.55 19.77
N LEU A 14 11.08 6.34 18.83
CA LEU A 14 9.70 5.93 19.13
C LEU A 14 9.64 4.56 19.82
N VAL A 15 10.44 3.61 19.36
CA VAL A 15 10.45 2.23 19.91
C VAL A 15 11.30 2.13 21.19
N GLY A 16 12.17 3.11 21.45
CA GLY A 16 13.05 3.15 22.63
C GLY A 16 14.28 2.26 22.55
N VAL A 17 14.57 1.70 21.35
CA VAL A 17 15.76 0.89 21.10
C VAL A 17 16.32 1.19 19.71
N ASP A 18 17.62 0.95 19.51
CA ASP A 18 18.20 1.05 18.17
C ASP A 18 17.64 -0.04 17.25
N LEU A 19 16.75 0.38 16.35
CA LEU A 19 16.13 -0.50 15.35
C LEU A 19 17.06 -0.79 14.16
N PHE A 20 18.14 -0.03 13.98
CA PHE A 20 18.98 -0.10 12.80
C PHE A 20 20.48 -0.25 13.13
N PRO A 21 20.88 -1.15 14.03
CA PRO A 21 22.29 -1.40 14.27
C PRO A 21 22.95 -1.80 12.94
N SER A 22 24.02 -1.10 12.58
CA SER A 22 24.70 -1.29 11.27
C SER A 22 23.85 -0.97 10.04
N GLY A 23 22.79 -0.14 10.18
CA GLY A 23 21.91 0.28 9.08
C GLY A 23 20.87 -0.76 8.64
N GLN A 24 20.74 -1.88 9.34
CA GLN A 24 19.78 -2.94 9.04
C GLN A 24 18.63 -2.97 10.05
N LEU A 25 17.39 -2.97 9.54
CA LEU A 25 16.19 -3.02 10.38
C LEU A 25 16.11 -4.33 11.19
N GLN A 26 16.01 -4.22 12.50
CA GLN A 26 15.71 -5.29 13.42
C GLN A 26 14.21 -5.62 13.42
N LYS A 27 13.77 -6.38 12.41
CA LYS A 27 12.36 -6.78 12.24
C LYS A 27 11.72 -7.41 13.49
N PRO A 28 12.41 -8.27 14.27
CA PRO A 28 11.83 -8.86 15.49
C PRO A 28 11.48 -7.79 16.53
N LEU A 29 12.34 -6.79 16.75
CA LEU A 29 12.10 -5.72 17.72
C LEU A 29 10.92 -4.83 17.29
N LEU A 30 10.87 -4.45 16.01
CA LEU A 30 9.73 -3.70 15.48
C LEU A 30 8.42 -4.50 15.61
N ARG A 31 8.45 -5.79 15.28
CA ARG A 31 7.29 -6.67 15.44
C ARG A 31 6.82 -6.75 16.89
N GLN A 32 7.74 -6.89 17.83
CA GLN A 32 7.42 -6.91 19.26
C GLN A 32 6.72 -5.62 19.69
N TYR A 33 7.20 -4.46 19.25
CA TYR A 33 6.56 -3.15 19.50
C TYR A 33 5.16 -3.08 18.92
N LEU A 34 4.97 -3.47 17.66
CA LEU A 34 3.67 -3.45 16.97
C LEU A 34 2.62 -4.38 17.60
N LEU A 35 3.05 -5.47 18.25
CA LEU A 35 2.14 -6.42 18.90
C LEU A 35 1.62 -5.93 20.26
N GLN A 36 2.21 -4.89 20.86
CA GLN A 36 1.80 -4.40 22.19
C GLN A 36 0.46 -3.65 22.15
N SER A 37 0.20 -2.85 21.10
CA SER A 37 -1.07 -2.15 20.95
C SER A 37 -1.32 -1.72 19.50
N ARG A 38 -2.61 -1.41 19.19
CA ARG A 38 -2.97 -0.80 17.89
C ARG A 38 -2.41 0.62 17.72
N ASP A 39 -2.25 1.34 18.81
CA ASP A 39 -1.73 2.72 18.79
C ASP A 39 -0.24 2.75 18.42
N HIS A 40 0.50 1.69 18.74
CA HIS A 40 1.89 1.54 18.28
C HIS A 40 1.99 1.43 16.76
N GLY A 41 1.05 0.74 16.12
CA GLY A 41 0.95 0.71 14.65
C GLY A 41 0.75 2.12 14.07
N ARG A 42 -0.22 2.87 14.60
CA ARG A 42 -0.49 4.24 14.19
C ARG A 42 0.72 5.16 14.37
N ALA A 43 1.41 5.05 15.51
CA ALA A 43 2.60 5.85 15.77
C ALA A 43 3.75 5.56 14.78
N ILE A 44 3.91 4.31 14.33
CA ILE A 44 4.84 3.96 13.25
C ILE A 44 4.36 4.56 11.92
N ASP A 45 3.07 4.44 11.61
CA ASP A 45 2.48 4.94 10.37
C ASP A 45 2.61 6.46 10.25
N ASP A 46 2.43 7.19 11.35
CA ASP A 46 2.58 8.65 11.43
C ASP A 46 4.01 9.13 11.11
N ILE A 47 5.01 8.28 11.30
CA ILE A 47 6.40 8.55 10.93
C ILE A 47 6.70 8.07 9.51
N VAL A 48 6.23 6.88 9.16
CA VAL A 48 6.60 6.22 7.90
C VAL A 48 5.87 6.81 6.71
N HIS A 49 4.55 7.05 6.81
CA HIS A 49 3.76 7.49 5.66
C HIS A 49 4.20 8.86 5.14
N PRO A 50 4.45 9.91 5.96
CA PRO A 50 5.00 11.16 5.46
C PRO A 50 6.35 11.00 4.77
N ALA A 51 7.25 10.19 5.34
CA ALA A 51 8.57 9.97 4.77
C ALA A 51 8.51 9.23 3.42
N VAL A 52 7.58 8.29 3.26
CA VAL A 52 7.36 7.59 1.98
C VAL A 52 6.76 8.53 0.94
N ALA A 53 5.78 9.37 1.34
CA ALA A 53 5.18 10.35 0.45
C ALA A 53 6.21 11.35 -0.08
N GLU A 54 7.04 11.89 0.83
CA GLU A 54 8.12 12.81 0.48
C GLU A 54 9.17 12.15 -0.46
N ASP A 55 9.53 10.89 -0.22
CA ASP A 55 10.46 10.13 -1.05
C ASP A 55 9.86 9.91 -2.45
N PHE A 56 8.58 9.54 -2.54
CA PHE A 56 7.88 9.40 -3.81
C PHE A 56 7.85 10.72 -4.59
N LEU A 57 7.42 11.81 -3.98
CA LEU A 57 7.32 13.12 -4.63
C LEU A 57 8.68 13.63 -5.12
N ARG A 58 9.77 13.35 -4.38
CA ARG A 58 11.13 13.70 -4.79
C ARG A 58 11.72 12.78 -5.84
N SER A 59 11.25 11.56 -5.96
CA SER A 59 11.82 10.56 -6.87
C SER A 59 11.56 10.86 -8.35
N GLY A 60 10.53 11.67 -8.66
CA GLY A 60 10.05 11.88 -10.02
C GLY A 60 9.35 10.65 -10.62
N ALA A 61 9.06 9.64 -9.80
CA ALA A 61 8.32 8.45 -10.25
C ALA A 61 6.88 8.84 -10.60
N GLN A 62 6.40 8.37 -11.74
CA GLN A 62 5.05 8.66 -12.24
C GLN A 62 4.02 7.64 -11.73
N TRP A 63 4.47 6.49 -11.23
CA TRP A 63 3.59 5.40 -10.79
C TRP A 63 3.92 4.98 -9.37
N LEU A 64 2.86 4.79 -8.58
CA LEU A 64 2.95 4.24 -7.24
C LEU A 64 1.97 3.07 -7.10
N GLU A 65 2.44 1.97 -6.51
CA GLU A 65 1.58 0.88 -6.09
C GLU A 65 1.42 0.92 -4.56
N SER A 66 0.17 0.89 -4.09
CA SER A 66 -0.15 0.87 -2.67
C SER A 66 -1.38 0.00 -2.40
N ALA A 67 -1.24 -0.97 -1.51
CA ALA A 67 -2.36 -1.79 -1.05
C ALA A 67 -3.28 -1.08 -0.04
N ILE A 68 -2.86 0.07 0.48
CA ILE A 68 -3.54 0.81 1.56
C ILE A 68 -3.64 2.31 1.25
N LEU A 69 -3.75 2.69 -0.01
CA LEU A 69 -3.73 4.09 -0.47
C LEU A 69 -4.71 4.95 0.34
N PHE A 70 -5.97 4.57 0.35
CA PHE A 70 -7.03 5.30 1.05
C PHE A 70 -7.09 5.03 2.54
N ASP A 71 -6.79 3.79 2.98
CA ASP A 71 -6.77 3.42 4.40
C ASP A 71 -5.76 4.22 5.21
N SER A 72 -4.65 4.60 4.57
CA SER A 72 -3.54 5.31 5.19
C SER A 72 -3.61 6.83 4.99
N GLY A 73 -4.59 7.35 4.24
CA GLY A 73 -4.64 8.75 3.82
C GLY A 73 -3.44 9.16 2.97
N PHE A 74 -2.86 8.20 2.24
CA PHE A 74 -1.68 8.45 1.43
C PHE A 74 -2.03 9.22 0.15
N ASP A 75 -3.24 9.01 -0.38
CA ASP A 75 -3.84 9.79 -1.48
C ASP A 75 -3.87 11.29 -1.16
N GLU A 76 -4.24 11.67 0.06
CA GLU A 76 -4.26 13.06 0.52
C GLU A 76 -2.87 13.69 0.65
N ARG A 77 -1.82 12.88 0.74
CA ARG A 77 -0.44 13.34 0.87
C ARG A 77 0.27 13.55 -0.46
N ILE A 78 -0.03 12.71 -1.45
CA ILE A 78 0.65 12.74 -2.74
C ILE A 78 -0.19 13.39 -3.86
N HIS A 79 -1.51 13.52 -3.65
CA HIS A 79 -2.46 14.08 -4.62
C HIS A 79 -2.26 13.51 -6.02
N PRO A 80 -2.50 12.19 -6.23
CA PRO A 80 -2.31 11.56 -7.53
C PRO A 80 -3.26 12.16 -8.56
N ASP A 81 -2.82 12.34 -9.80
CA ASP A 81 -3.69 12.81 -10.90
C ASP A 81 -4.78 11.80 -11.21
N TYR A 82 -4.46 10.50 -11.10
CA TYR A 82 -5.40 9.40 -11.30
C TYR A 82 -5.13 8.25 -10.34
N VAL A 83 -6.19 7.58 -9.94
CA VAL A 83 -6.14 6.35 -9.13
C VAL A 83 -6.76 5.20 -9.92
N VAL A 84 -6.01 4.10 -10.00
CA VAL A 84 -6.45 2.85 -10.64
C VAL A 84 -6.63 1.79 -9.56
N SER A 85 -7.85 1.29 -9.40
CA SER A 85 -8.10 0.13 -8.54
C SER A 85 -7.88 -1.18 -9.31
N VAL A 86 -7.23 -2.14 -8.65
CA VAL A 86 -7.11 -3.51 -9.18
C VAL A 86 -7.98 -4.42 -8.32
N THR A 87 -9.04 -4.95 -8.90
CA THR A 87 -10.05 -5.73 -8.18
C THR A 87 -10.03 -7.21 -8.57
N ALA A 88 -10.53 -8.06 -7.68
CA ALA A 88 -10.79 -9.46 -7.94
C ALA A 88 -11.92 -9.97 -7.03
N PRO A 89 -12.70 -10.99 -7.44
CA PRO A 89 -13.68 -11.64 -6.58
C PRO A 89 -13.09 -12.10 -5.26
N ILE A 90 -13.88 -12.08 -4.20
CA ILE A 90 -13.41 -12.43 -2.84
C ILE A 90 -12.81 -13.84 -2.80
N GLU A 91 -13.39 -14.79 -3.50
CA GLU A 91 -12.88 -16.16 -3.56
C GLU A 91 -11.50 -16.23 -4.21
N THR A 92 -11.31 -15.53 -5.33
CA THR A 92 -10.01 -15.44 -6.01
C THR A 92 -8.94 -14.81 -5.10
N ARG A 93 -9.31 -13.78 -4.34
CA ARG A 93 -8.40 -13.13 -3.38
C ARG A 93 -8.02 -14.09 -2.24
N LEU A 94 -9.01 -14.82 -1.70
CA LEU A 94 -8.80 -15.81 -0.64
C LEU A 94 -7.85 -16.92 -1.11
N GLU A 95 -8.09 -17.51 -2.27
CA GLU A 95 -7.22 -18.54 -2.83
C GLU A 95 -5.78 -18.06 -3.00
N ARG A 96 -5.60 -16.85 -3.53
CA ARG A 96 -4.27 -16.25 -3.71
C ARG A 96 -3.54 -16.02 -2.39
N VAL A 97 -4.23 -15.47 -1.38
CA VAL A 97 -3.65 -15.22 -0.05
C VAL A 97 -3.31 -16.53 0.65
N MET A 98 -4.22 -17.51 0.64
CA MET A 98 -3.99 -18.83 1.24
C MET A 98 -2.78 -19.53 0.60
N THR A 99 -2.68 -19.49 -0.73
CA THR A 99 -1.58 -20.12 -1.49
C THR A 99 -0.25 -19.42 -1.23
N ARG A 100 -0.22 -18.08 -1.28
CA ARG A 100 0.99 -17.29 -1.12
C ARG A 100 1.58 -17.41 0.29
N ASP A 101 0.72 -17.36 1.30
CA ASP A 101 1.14 -17.21 2.70
C ASP A 101 1.04 -18.51 3.51
N GLY A 102 0.51 -19.59 2.92
CA GLY A 102 0.36 -20.89 3.56
C GLY A 102 -0.59 -20.86 4.77
N ILE A 103 -1.63 -20.01 4.72
CA ILE A 103 -2.59 -19.82 5.82
C ILE A 103 -3.96 -20.40 5.47
N ASP A 104 -4.76 -20.67 6.50
CA ASP A 104 -6.14 -21.13 6.34
C ASP A 104 -7.08 -19.99 5.90
N ARG A 105 -8.29 -20.38 5.48
CA ARG A 105 -9.32 -19.47 4.97
C ARG A 105 -9.74 -18.42 6.01
N GLU A 106 -9.82 -18.81 7.27
CA GLU A 106 -10.26 -17.90 8.35
C GLU A 106 -9.24 -16.76 8.53
N LYS A 107 -7.95 -17.09 8.57
CA LYS A 107 -6.88 -16.10 8.65
C LYS A 107 -6.81 -15.23 7.40
N ALA A 108 -6.97 -15.83 6.21
CA ALA A 108 -6.99 -15.09 4.96
C ALA A 108 -8.15 -14.09 4.93
N MET A 109 -9.35 -14.51 5.34
CA MET A 109 -10.52 -13.63 5.45
C MET A 109 -10.28 -12.50 6.46
N ALA A 110 -9.70 -12.81 7.63
CA ALA A 110 -9.38 -11.82 8.64
C ALA A 110 -8.37 -10.77 8.15
N TRP A 111 -7.46 -11.13 7.26
CA TRP A 111 -6.52 -10.18 6.64
C TRP A 111 -7.20 -9.30 5.61
N ILE A 112 -8.03 -9.90 4.74
CA ILE A 112 -8.79 -9.15 3.73
C ILE A 112 -9.75 -8.16 4.38
N SER A 113 -10.41 -8.56 5.48
CA SER A 113 -11.38 -7.72 6.21
C SER A 113 -10.77 -6.50 6.92
N ARG A 114 -9.45 -6.43 7.03
CA ARG A 114 -8.74 -5.26 7.59
C ARG A 114 -8.57 -4.13 6.59
N GLN A 115 -8.67 -4.42 5.31
CA GLN A 115 -8.60 -3.43 4.24
C GLN A 115 -9.97 -2.82 3.99
N LEU A 116 -10.02 -1.65 3.38
CA LEU A 116 -11.27 -1.09 2.86
C LEU A 116 -11.96 -2.08 1.92
N PRO A 117 -13.30 -2.16 1.95
CA PRO A 117 -14.06 -2.92 0.98
C PRO A 117 -13.73 -2.50 -0.45
N GLN A 118 -13.66 -3.47 -1.38
CA GLN A 118 -13.27 -3.18 -2.77
C GLN A 118 -14.23 -2.24 -3.50
N ASP A 119 -15.52 -2.29 -3.18
CA ASP A 119 -16.52 -1.38 -3.71
C ASP A 119 -16.26 0.07 -3.28
N VAL A 120 -15.79 0.28 -2.05
CA VAL A 120 -15.37 1.60 -1.55
C VAL A 120 -14.11 2.08 -2.27
N VAL A 121 -13.10 1.21 -2.40
CA VAL A 121 -11.86 1.53 -3.14
C VAL A 121 -12.17 1.88 -4.58
N ARG A 122 -13.00 1.07 -5.25
CA ARG A 122 -13.44 1.30 -6.64
C ARG A 122 -14.17 2.63 -6.80
N ALA A 123 -15.07 2.95 -5.86
CA ALA A 123 -15.84 4.21 -5.91
C ALA A 123 -14.98 5.47 -5.72
N LYS A 124 -13.78 5.32 -5.15
CA LYS A 124 -12.79 6.39 -4.97
C LYS A 124 -11.73 6.43 -6.09
N SER A 125 -11.76 5.49 -7.02
CA SER A 125 -10.78 5.36 -8.09
C SER A 125 -11.35 5.85 -9.41
N ASP A 126 -10.50 6.41 -10.26
CA ASP A 126 -10.88 6.90 -11.61
C ASP A 126 -11.03 5.75 -12.60
N PHE A 127 -10.24 4.68 -12.43
CA PHE A 127 -10.24 3.51 -13.29
C PHE A 127 -10.25 2.22 -12.48
N GLU A 128 -10.73 1.14 -13.12
CA GLU A 128 -10.70 -0.21 -12.56
C GLU A 128 -10.05 -1.19 -13.53
N ILE A 129 -9.18 -2.05 -13.01
CA ILE A 129 -8.67 -3.24 -13.69
C ILE A 129 -9.17 -4.47 -12.94
N VAL A 130 -9.90 -5.35 -13.62
CA VAL A 130 -10.39 -6.61 -13.06
C VAL A 130 -9.33 -7.70 -13.27
N ASN A 131 -8.75 -8.18 -12.17
CA ASN A 131 -7.75 -9.25 -12.14
C ASN A 131 -8.35 -10.53 -11.53
N ASP A 132 -9.39 -11.07 -12.15
CA ASP A 132 -10.08 -12.28 -11.69
C ASP A 132 -9.44 -13.58 -12.17
N GLY A 133 -8.48 -13.50 -13.10
CA GLY A 133 -7.85 -14.65 -13.75
C GLY A 133 -8.63 -15.16 -14.99
N ILE A 134 -9.74 -14.52 -15.34
CA ILE A 134 -10.59 -14.87 -16.48
C ILE A 134 -10.50 -13.79 -17.56
N VAL A 135 -10.73 -12.54 -17.18
CA VAL A 135 -10.66 -11.40 -18.09
C VAL A 135 -9.20 -11.05 -18.38
N PRO A 136 -8.78 -10.99 -19.67
CA PRO A 136 -7.42 -10.63 -20.02
C PRO A 136 -7.04 -9.22 -19.50
N LEU A 137 -5.86 -9.08 -18.91
CA LEU A 137 -5.38 -7.81 -18.38
C LEU A 137 -4.92 -6.83 -19.48
N SER A 138 -4.23 -7.35 -20.53
CA SER A 138 -3.66 -6.49 -21.57
C SER A 138 -4.67 -5.54 -22.21
N PRO A 139 -5.87 -5.98 -22.68
CA PRO A 139 -6.83 -5.06 -23.26
C PRO A 139 -7.33 -3.99 -22.27
N GLN A 140 -7.44 -4.34 -20.97
CA GLN A 140 -7.83 -3.37 -19.94
C GLN A 140 -6.74 -2.31 -19.72
N ILE A 141 -5.49 -2.74 -19.75
CA ILE A 141 -4.33 -1.84 -19.61
C ILE A 141 -4.23 -0.93 -20.85
N ASP A 142 -4.43 -1.46 -22.06
CA ASP A 142 -4.39 -0.67 -23.28
C ASP A 142 -5.44 0.45 -23.26
N ILE A 143 -6.69 0.12 -22.87
CA ILE A 143 -7.77 1.11 -22.71
C ILE A 143 -7.42 2.16 -21.66
N LEU A 144 -6.87 1.75 -20.51
CA LEU A 144 -6.42 2.67 -19.47
C LEU A 144 -5.35 3.64 -19.99
N LEU A 145 -4.32 3.12 -20.67
CA LEU A 145 -3.25 3.95 -21.20
C LEU A 145 -3.75 4.93 -22.26
N GLU A 146 -4.65 4.52 -23.13
CA GLU A 146 -5.29 5.41 -24.10
C GLU A 146 -6.07 6.55 -23.42
N ALA A 147 -6.84 6.24 -22.38
CA ALA A 147 -7.58 7.23 -21.61
C ALA A 147 -6.66 8.24 -20.91
N LEU A 148 -5.57 7.79 -20.31
CA LEU A 148 -4.59 8.65 -19.65
C LEU A 148 -3.89 9.59 -20.65
N VAL A 149 -3.55 9.11 -21.85
CA VAL A 149 -2.94 9.95 -22.92
C VAL A 149 -3.91 11.03 -23.40
N GLN A 150 -5.18 10.70 -23.58
CA GLN A 150 -6.19 11.67 -24.01
C GLN A 150 -6.40 12.77 -22.98
N SER A 151 -6.45 12.42 -21.70
CA SER A 151 -6.65 13.38 -20.60
C SER A 151 -5.48 14.38 -20.46
N THR A 152 -4.25 13.98 -20.84
CA THR A 152 -3.08 14.89 -20.81
C THR A 152 -3.02 15.88 -21.96
N HIS A 153 -3.84 15.71 -23.01
CA HIS A 153 -3.91 16.63 -24.15
C HIS A 153 -5.01 17.70 -24.02
N GLU A 154 -5.89 17.59 -23.03
CA GLU A 154 -6.99 18.52 -22.78
C GLU A 154 -6.67 19.63 -21.75
N THR A 155 -5.45 19.60 -21.19
CA THR A 155 -4.98 20.59 -20.20
C THR A 155 -3.93 21.51 -20.79
#